data_78151307cd5d55448f1f23e87cb0ea2d
#
_entry.id   78151307cd5d55448f1f23e87cb0ea2d
#
_cell.length_a   1.000
_cell.length_b   1.000
_cell.length_c   1.000
_cell.angle_alpha   90.00
_cell.angle_beta   90.00
_cell.angle_gamma   90.00
#
_symmetry.space_group_name_H-M   'P 1'
#
loop_
_entity.id
_entity.type
_entity.pdbx_description
1 polymer ?
#
loop_
_entity_poly.entity_id
_entity_poly.type
_entity_poly.pdbx_seq_one_letter_code
_entity_poly.pdbx_strand_id
1 'polypeptide(L)'
;KIVITVTAQNGIDKSEYVLNLYREKNNDTSISNLKVKGIEAKNTDVGIYEVTVPNDVTILTPSDVIFDYPSDATIVKSQTLTLLTTEVNDYRFKVIAEDSTEQEYSIKVSRTASNDSSLNKVTLIIENDDSRYCLMNSDNTCRIEVPVDTLQFNLETDIASTASVVPSNDTVHSMPANESSKSITLTVTAEDGTTTVYTVNVERQKSSNANLSDLKVNGQTIEGFNSSKQTYEISVPGTIDKALIEATVEDTDKAVITTDLSNQFDLEFDKQNKIEISVQAENKTVKTYTIYITRNHRQDITLKDLTINGVTISDFTSTKDEYTLSELPYNTHQLNIVATPNDELATKTGDGLVRINTGNNDITITVYAHDTSIYHDYVIHVSRKLNDDAGIKEISLSGNKATYNSSTKKYEVTVPNNIEEVNASNLIVNVNDPITSSDKKATVA
;
A
#
# COMPACT_ATOMS: atom_id res chain seq x y z
N LYS A 1 65.12 66.89 -50.22
CA LYS A 1 65.66 68.19 -50.52
C LYS A 1 67.14 68.19 -50.25
N ILE A 2 67.99 68.39 -51.27
CA ILE A 2 69.43 68.52 -51.15
C ILE A 2 69.78 69.98 -51.52
N VAL A 3 70.47 70.75 -50.66
CA VAL A 3 70.92 72.09 -50.90
C VAL A 3 72.38 71.99 -51.38
N ILE A 4 72.67 72.45 -52.58
CA ILE A 4 73.98 72.49 -53.17
C ILE A 4 74.45 73.93 -53.11
N THR A 5 75.43 74.28 -52.33
CA THR A 5 76.02 75.58 -52.27
C THR A 5 77.26 75.61 -53.17
N VAL A 6 77.23 76.38 -54.21
CA VAL A 6 78.35 76.57 -55.08
C VAL A 6 79.00 77.92 -54.72
N THR A 7 80.28 77.91 -54.33
CA THR A 7 81.08 79.13 -54.02
C THR A 7 81.98 79.48 -55.19
N ALA A 8 81.90 80.72 -55.68
CA ALA A 8 82.73 81.24 -56.78
C ALA A 8 84.21 81.25 -56.38
N GLN A 9 85.12 81.33 -57.37
CA GLN A 9 86.63 81.36 -57.25
C GLN A 9 87.10 82.53 -56.37
N ASN A 10 86.31 83.61 -56.25
CA ASN A 10 86.63 84.72 -55.38
C ASN A 10 86.33 84.40 -53.86
N GLY A 11 85.79 83.26 -53.51
CA GLY A 11 85.53 82.83 -52.17
C GLY A 11 84.39 83.56 -51.46
N ILE A 12 83.73 84.52 -52.05
CA ILE A 12 82.74 85.40 -51.47
C ILE A 12 81.34 85.11 -52.03
N ASP A 13 81.21 84.99 -53.32
CA ASP A 13 79.93 84.80 -53.98
C ASP A 13 79.46 83.33 -53.85
N LYS A 14 78.30 83.21 -53.38
CA LYS A 14 77.67 81.89 -53.18
C LYS A 14 76.28 81.83 -53.84
N SER A 15 76.01 80.77 -54.52
CA SER A 15 74.72 80.45 -55.08
C SER A 15 74.25 79.12 -54.52
N GLU A 16 72.99 79.13 -54.04
CA GLU A 16 72.42 77.91 -53.57
C GLU A 16 71.41 77.34 -54.59
N TYR A 17 71.55 76.06 -54.84
CA TYR A 17 70.66 75.28 -55.70
C TYR A 17 69.96 74.27 -54.88
N VAL A 18 68.64 74.07 -55.06
CA VAL A 18 67.84 73.11 -54.41
C VAL A 18 67.48 71.97 -55.35
N LEU A 19 68.01 70.79 -55.07
CA LEU A 19 67.58 69.57 -55.74
C LEU A 19 66.46 68.93 -54.95
N ASN A 20 65.26 68.92 -55.48
CA ASN A 20 64.13 68.15 -54.89
C ASN A 20 64.20 66.76 -55.51
N LEU A 21 64.43 65.75 -54.66
CA LEU A 21 64.27 64.34 -55.00
C LEU A 21 62.88 63.91 -54.72
N TYR A 22 62.22 63.30 -55.62
CA TYR A 22 60.95 62.65 -55.50
C TYR A 22 61.17 61.19 -55.81
N ARG A 23 60.65 60.29 -54.91
CA ARG A 23 60.55 58.88 -55.19
C ARG A 23 59.12 58.62 -55.75
N GLU A 24 59.04 57.87 -56.81
CA GLU A 24 57.75 57.40 -57.29
C GLU A 24 57.09 56.52 -56.22
N LYS A 25 55.85 56.69 -56.10
CA LYS A 25 55.09 55.88 -55.17
C LYS A 25 54.94 54.46 -55.71
N ASN A 26 54.95 53.48 -54.77
CA ASN A 26 54.77 52.09 -55.11
C ASN A 26 53.35 51.84 -55.54
N ASN A 27 53.10 51.13 -56.62
CA ASN A 27 51.79 50.70 -57.11
C ASN A 27 51.58 49.18 -56.96
N ASP A 28 52.47 48.49 -56.21
CA ASP A 28 52.36 47.03 -55.99
C ASP A 28 51.26 46.69 -55.01
N THR A 29 50.29 45.98 -55.49
CA THR A 29 49.16 45.45 -54.71
C THR A 29 49.20 43.91 -54.52
N SER A 30 50.35 43.28 -54.93
CA SER A 30 50.48 41.82 -54.91
C SER A 30 50.46 41.26 -53.50
N ILE A 31 50.00 40.02 -53.37
CA ILE A 31 50.05 39.24 -52.11
C ILE A 31 50.78 37.93 -52.37
N SER A 32 51.35 37.38 -51.32
CA SER A 32 51.93 36.04 -51.33
C SER A 32 51.63 35.30 -49.99
N ASN A 33 51.91 34.00 -49.97
CA ASN A 33 51.76 33.15 -48.75
C ASN A 33 50.39 33.26 -48.08
N LEU A 34 49.32 33.39 -48.87
CA LEU A 34 47.96 33.48 -48.33
C LEU A 34 47.51 32.17 -47.60
N LYS A 35 47.19 32.32 -46.35
CA LYS A 35 46.69 31.22 -45.50
C LYS A 35 45.42 31.63 -44.80
N VAL A 36 44.52 30.65 -44.68
CA VAL A 36 43.26 30.75 -43.90
C VAL A 36 43.29 29.69 -42.80
N LYS A 37 43.22 30.11 -41.55
CA LYS A 37 43.38 29.20 -40.39
C LYS A 37 44.68 28.36 -40.49
N GLY A 38 45.76 28.94 -41.08
CA GLY A 38 47.00 28.23 -41.25
C GLY A 38 47.11 27.36 -42.52
N ILE A 39 46.01 27.12 -43.23
CA ILE A 39 45.93 26.31 -44.44
C ILE A 39 46.24 27.21 -45.65
N GLU A 40 47.13 26.75 -46.50
CA GLU A 40 47.53 27.52 -47.73
C GLU A 40 46.34 27.59 -48.71
N ALA A 41 46.01 28.80 -49.16
CA ALA A 41 44.98 29.03 -50.14
C ALA A 41 45.58 28.97 -51.55
N LYS A 42 44.95 28.23 -52.45
CA LYS A 42 45.35 28.00 -53.80
C LYS A 42 44.86 29.15 -54.69
N ASN A 43 45.76 29.82 -55.39
CA ASN A 43 45.38 30.78 -56.41
C ASN A 43 44.74 30.06 -57.60
N THR A 44 43.54 30.44 -58.01
CA THR A 44 42.79 29.82 -59.11
C THR A 44 42.57 30.79 -60.29
N ASP A 45 42.62 32.12 -60.04
CA ASP A 45 42.52 33.16 -61.03
C ASP A 45 43.10 34.48 -60.45
N VAL A 46 43.19 35.50 -61.25
CA VAL A 46 43.69 36.84 -60.83
C VAL A 46 42.82 37.33 -59.63
N GLY A 47 43.44 37.45 -58.46
CA GLY A 47 42.79 37.92 -57.26
C GLY A 47 41.79 36.92 -56.63
N ILE A 48 41.67 35.68 -57.10
CA ILE A 48 40.78 34.65 -56.59
C ILE A 48 41.59 33.47 -56.03
N TYR A 49 41.32 33.15 -54.80
CA TYR A 49 41.93 32.04 -54.09
C TYR A 49 40.82 31.04 -53.59
N GLU A 50 41.16 29.78 -53.47
CA GLU A 50 40.33 28.72 -52.93
C GLU A 50 41.01 28.03 -51.78
N VAL A 51 40.25 27.72 -50.74
CA VAL A 51 40.74 26.97 -49.61
C VAL A 51 39.59 26.13 -49.02
N THR A 52 39.90 24.90 -48.59
CA THR A 52 38.99 24.07 -47.83
C THR A 52 39.51 24.01 -46.40
N VAL A 53 38.64 24.39 -45.44
CA VAL A 53 38.91 24.33 -44.00
C VAL A 53 38.24 23.16 -43.36
N PRO A 54 38.71 22.64 -42.19
CA PRO A 54 38.09 21.59 -41.45
C PRO A 54 36.66 21.95 -40.99
N ASN A 55 35.86 20.90 -40.63
CA ASN A 55 34.47 21.03 -40.23
C ASN A 55 34.24 21.79 -38.92
N ASP A 56 35.24 21.84 -38.04
CA ASP A 56 35.20 22.61 -36.79
C ASP A 56 35.36 24.13 -36.98
N VAL A 57 35.76 24.57 -38.18
CA VAL A 57 35.89 26.00 -38.55
C VAL A 57 34.54 26.51 -39.04
N THR A 58 33.69 26.96 -38.11
CA THR A 58 32.37 27.51 -38.44
C THR A 58 32.33 29.02 -38.63
N ILE A 59 33.38 29.72 -38.19
CA ILE A 59 33.52 31.18 -38.27
C ILE A 59 34.91 31.54 -38.77
N LEU A 60 34.99 32.49 -39.70
CA LEU A 60 36.21 33.08 -40.19
C LEU A 60 36.27 34.54 -39.75
N THR A 61 37.32 34.90 -39.02
CA THR A 61 37.58 36.28 -38.60
C THR A 61 38.68 36.92 -39.44
N PRO A 62 38.82 38.27 -39.49
CA PRO A 62 39.91 38.93 -40.20
C PRO A 62 41.30 38.48 -39.78
N SER A 63 41.47 38.02 -38.52
CA SER A 63 42.77 37.52 -38.02
C SER A 63 43.12 36.13 -38.53
N ASP A 64 42.12 35.35 -38.99
CA ASP A 64 42.33 34.00 -39.52
C ASP A 64 42.90 33.99 -40.94
N VAL A 65 42.88 35.16 -41.64
CA VAL A 65 43.40 35.37 -43.02
C VAL A 65 44.71 36.08 -42.93
N ILE A 66 45.79 35.38 -43.24
CA ILE A 66 47.19 35.88 -43.15
C ILE A 66 47.86 35.80 -44.53
N PHE A 67 48.54 36.82 -44.92
CA PHE A 67 49.30 36.89 -46.18
C PHE A 67 50.40 37.97 -46.10
N ASP A 68 51.41 37.83 -46.95
CA ASP A 68 52.44 38.84 -47.11
C ASP A 68 52.01 39.83 -48.18
N TYR A 69 52.34 41.12 -47.99
CA TYR A 69 52.00 42.21 -48.85
C TYR A 69 53.10 43.32 -48.75
N PRO A 70 53.20 44.27 -49.71
CA PRO A 70 54.17 45.37 -49.65
C PRO A 70 54.00 46.20 -48.36
N SER A 71 55.12 46.56 -47.73
CA SER A 71 55.14 47.22 -46.41
C SER A 71 54.51 48.61 -46.39
N ASP A 72 54.37 49.23 -47.55
CA ASP A 72 53.78 50.55 -47.77
C ASP A 72 52.34 50.50 -48.26
N ALA A 73 51.78 49.30 -48.42
CA ALA A 73 50.35 49.08 -48.73
C ALA A 73 49.50 49.08 -47.52
N THR A 74 48.22 49.43 -47.70
CA THR A 74 47.16 49.35 -46.67
C THR A 74 46.19 48.22 -46.98
N ILE A 75 45.79 47.46 -45.94
CA ILE A 75 44.86 46.34 -46.10
C ILE A 75 43.49 46.66 -45.45
N VAL A 76 42.44 46.43 -46.23
CA VAL A 76 41.03 46.49 -45.75
C VAL A 76 40.44 45.11 -45.88
N LYS A 77 40.25 44.46 -44.75
CA LYS A 77 39.65 43.09 -44.65
C LYS A 77 38.17 43.18 -44.43
N SER A 78 37.43 42.18 -44.92
CA SER A 78 36.02 41.94 -44.60
C SER A 78 35.80 41.71 -43.13
N GLN A 79 34.52 41.81 -42.69
CA GLN A 79 34.07 41.46 -41.37
C GLN A 79 34.13 39.92 -41.16
N THR A 80 33.83 39.50 -39.95
CA THR A 80 33.66 38.07 -39.61
C THR A 80 32.61 37.41 -40.51
N LEU A 81 32.90 36.22 -41.02
CA LEU A 81 32.05 35.43 -41.90
C LEU A 81 31.69 34.09 -41.23
N THR A 82 30.41 33.76 -41.17
CA THR A 82 29.93 32.41 -40.79
C THR A 82 30.01 31.49 -42.02
N LEU A 83 30.65 30.34 -41.88
CA LEU A 83 30.87 29.42 -42.99
C LEU A 83 29.72 28.39 -43.07
N LEU A 84 29.05 28.32 -44.21
CA LEU A 84 28.03 27.33 -44.55
C LEU A 84 28.68 26.19 -45.33
N THR A 85 28.28 24.96 -45.08
CA THR A 85 28.82 23.75 -45.72
C THR A 85 28.31 23.53 -47.13
N THR A 86 27.08 23.95 -47.41
CA THR A 86 26.42 23.76 -48.70
C THR A 86 26.78 24.79 -49.75
N GLU A 87 27.53 25.84 -49.36
CA GLU A 87 27.87 26.97 -50.24
C GLU A 87 29.36 27.29 -50.15
N VAL A 88 29.88 27.83 -51.23
CA VAL A 88 31.24 28.47 -51.27
C VAL A 88 31.08 29.81 -50.59
N ASN A 89 31.72 29.98 -49.45
CA ASN A 89 31.70 31.24 -48.70
C ASN A 89 32.74 32.20 -49.31
N ASP A 90 32.37 33.45 -49.55
CA ASP A 90 33.23 34.45 -50.21
C ASP A 90 33.77 35.46 -49.19
N TYR A 91 35.01 35.30 -48.79
CA TYR A 91 35.71 36.27 -47.94
C TYR A 91 36.54 37.23 -48.78
N ARG A 92 36.29 38.53 -48.64
CA ARG A 92 36.96 39.57 -49.47
C ARG A 92 37.85 40.44 -48.63
N PHE A 93 38.92 40.94 -49.29
CA PHE A 93 39.77 41.99 -48.75
C PHE A 93 40.33 42.80 -49.89
N LYS A 94 40.81 44.01 -49.60
CA LYS A 94 41.42 44.95 -50.58
C LYS A 94 42.81 45.28 -50.11
N VAL A 95 43.75 45.32 -51.07
CA VAL A 95 45.08 45.85 -50.92
C VAL A 95 45.12 47.19 -51.62
N ILE A 96 45.59 48.25 -50.95
CA ILE A 96 45.69 49.61 -51.45
C ILE A 96 47.15 49.97 -51.40
N ALA A 97 47.79 50.16 -52.58
CA ALA A 97 49.20 50.57 -52.76
C ALA A 97 49.43 52.02 -52.31
N GLU A 98 50.70 52.43 -52.20
CA GLU A 98 51.09 53.78 -51.80
C GLU A 98 50.57 54.87 -52.75
N ASP A 99 50.44 54.53 -54.03
CA ASP A 99 49.90 55.45 -55.06
C ASP A 99 48.38 55.48 -55.13
N SER A 100 47.71 54.73 -54.28
CA SER A 100 46.24 54.53 -54.21
C SER A 100 45.70 53.57 -55.28
N THR A 101 46.56 52.82 -55.98
CA THR A 101 46.11 51.69 -56.80
C THR A 101 45.47 50.61 -55.88
N GLU A 102 44.31 50.10 -56.26
CA GLU A 102 43.53 49.14 -55.48
C GLU A 102 43.41 47.83 -56.22
N GLN A 103 43.55 46.71 -55.47
CA GLN A 103 43.22 45.36 -55.93
C GLN A 103 42.33 44.68 -54.92
N GLU A 104 41.18 44.20 -55.38
CA GLU A 104 40.31 43.36 -54.58
C GLU A 104 40.70 41.89 -54.71
N TYR A 105 40.68 41.17 -53.58
CA TYR A 105 40.93 39.75 -53.49
C TYR A 105 39.73 39.06 -52.93
N SER A 106 39.37 37.88 -53.48
CA SER A 106 38.29 37.00 -53.04
C SER A 106 38.87 35.65 -52.66
N ILE A 107 38.53 35.18 -51.44
CA ILE A 107 38.84 33.82 -51.01
C ILE A 107 37.58 33.05 -51.01
N LYS A 108 37.45 32.01 -51.83
CA LYS A 108 36.39 31.04 -51.88
C LYS A 108 36.67 29.98 -50.83
N VAL A 109 36.04 30.10 -49.69
CA VAL A 109 36.25 29.22 -48.55
C VAL A 109 35.15 28.15 -48.51
N SER A 110 35.49 26.88 -48.63
CA SER A 110 34.65 25.73 -48.39
C SER A 110 35.02 25.12 -47.07
N ARG A 111 34.01 24.59 -46.36
CA ARG A 111 34.17 23.83 -45.12
C ARG A 111 33.85 22.36 -45.41
N THR A 112 34.64 21.44 -44.91
CA THR A 112 34.28 20.03 -44.98
C THR A 112 33.03 19.77 -44.14
N ALA A 113 32.13 18.93 -44.60
CA ALA A 113 30.98 18.50 -43.80
C ALA A 113 31.44 17.62 -42.61
N SER A 114 30.75 17.73 -41.50
CA SER A 114 30.99 16.89 -40.34
C SER A 114 30.47 15.49 -40.57
N ASN A 115 31.22 14.46 -40.20
CA ASN A 115 30.80 13.06 -40.18
C ASN A 115 30.36 12.61 -38.76
N ASP A 116 30.20 13.56 -37.83
CA ASP A 116 29.83 13.26 -36.47
C ASP A 116 28.33 12.95 -36.38
N SER A 117 28.00 11.66 -36.35
CA SER A 117 26.69 11.10 -36.10
C SER A 117 26.56 10.52 -34.69
N SER A 118 27.40 10.96 -33.74
CA SER A 118 27.37 10.47 -32.36
C SER A 118 26.16 10.99 -31.59
N LEU A 119 25.66 10.13 -30.69
CA LEU A 119 24.63 10.44 -29.72
C LEU A 119 25.12 9.96 -28.36
N ASN A 120 25.38 10.88 -27.44
CA ASN A 120 25.95 10.55 -26.14
C ASN A 120 24.88 10.38 -25.07
N LYS A 121 23.83 11.18 -25.11
CA LYS A 121 22.77 11.24 -24.10
C LYS A 121 21.41 11.41 -24.75
N VAL A 122 20.43 10.71 -24.22
CA VAL A 122 19.01 10.95 -24.49
C VAL A 122 18.33 11.35 -23.19
N THR A 123 17.61 12.46 -23.23
CA THR A 123 16.76 12.92 -22.12
C THR A 123 15.31 12.63 -22.49
N LEU A 124 14.59 11.98 -21.58
CA LEU A 124 13.18 11.67 -21.70
C LEU A 124 12.39 12.73 -20.95
N ILE A 125 11.44 13.36 -21.63
CA ILE A 125 10.58 14.42 -21.12
C ILE A 125 9.18 13.88 -20.95
N ILE A 126 8.66 13.90 -19.71
CA ILE A 126 7.29 13.54 -19.34
C ILE A 126 6.60 14.80 -18.86
N GLU A 127 5.38 15.04 -19.33
CA GLU A 127 4.61 16.20 -18.90
C GLU A 127 4.34 16.14 -17.39
N ASN A 128 4.65 17.23 -16.68
CA ASN A 128 4.49 17.38 -15.21
C ASN A 128 5.33 16.42 -14.33
N ASP A 129 6.41 15.84 -14.88
CA ASP A 129 7.34 15.01 -14.11
C ASP A 129 8.78 15.46 -14.34
N ASP A 130 9.70 15.03 -13.47
CA ASP A 130 11.13 15.31 -13.64
C ASP A 130 11.68 14.59 -14.87
N SER A 131 12.49 15.29 -15.66
CA SER A 131 13.16 14.71 -16.83
C SER A 131 14.17 13.64 -16.38
N ARG A 132 14.23 12.55 -17.13
CA ARG A 132 15.17 11.44 -16.93
C ARG A 132 16.09 11.33 -18.12
N TYR A 133 17.28 10.79 -17.93
CA TYR A 133 18.20 10.59 -19.03
C TYR A 133 18.90 9.24 -18.97
N CYS A 134 19.40 8.79 -20.12
CA CYS A 134 20.35 7.70 -20.23
C CYS A 134 21.54 8.10 -21.08
N LEU A 135 22.71 7.55 -20.76
CA LEU A 135 23.91 7.64 -21.58
C LEU A 135 23.98 6.42 -22.50
N MET A 136 24.41 6.64 -23.75
CA MET A 136 24.57 5.55 -24.69
C MET A 136 25.72 4.62 -24.29
N ASN A 137 25.46 3.33 -24.37
CA ASN A 137 26.47 2.29 -24.21
C ASN A 137 27.30 2.14 -25.48
N SER A 138 28.39 1.38 -25.42
CA SER A 138 29.26 1.09 -26.55
C SER A 138 28.59 0.32 -27.71
N ASP A 139 27.44 -0.29 -27.45
CA ASP A 139 26.62 -1.00 -28.44
C ASP A 139 25.49 -0.14 -29.03
N ASN A 140 25.54 1.19 -28.84
CA ASN A 140 24.54 2.15 -29.25
C ASN A 140 23.14 1.94 -28.63
N THR A 141 23.09 1.39 -27.43
CA THR A 141 21.84 1.22 -26.69
C THR A 141 21.86 2.00 -25.38
N CYS A 142 20.69 2.39 -24.90
CA CYS A 142 20.53 2.82 -23.51
C CYS A 142 19.18 2.39 -22.97
N ARG A 143 19.06 2.37 -21.64
CA ARG A 143 17.81 2.03 -20.92
C ARG A 143 17.42 3.17 -20.01
N ILE A 144 16.14 3.48 -19.99
CA ILE A 144 15.55 4.51 -19.12
C ILE A 144 14.25 4.02 -18.55
N GLU A 145 14.00 4.29 -17.27
CA GLU A 145 12.76 3.91 -16.59
C GLU A 145 11.80 5.09 -16.49
N VAL A 146 10.51 4.83 -16.75
CA VAL A 146 9.43 5.81 -16.61
C VAL A 146 8.49 5.42 -15.48
N PRO A 147 7.77 6.37 -14.85
CA PRO A 147 6.74 6.10 -13.86
C PRO A 147 5.67 5.12 -14.37
N VAL A 148 5.01 4.47 -13.41
CA VAL A 148 3.98 3.45 -13.70
C VAL A 148 2.79 4.01 -14.49
N ASP A 149 2.47 5.28 -14.35
CA ASP A 149 1.34 5.99 -14.96
C ASP A 149 1.69 6.79 -16.23
N THR A 150 2.95 6.71 -16.71
CA THR A 150 3.37 7.39 -17.94
C THR A 150 2.62 6.84 -19.15
N LEU A 151 1.86 7.68 -19.85
CA LEU A 151 1.11 7.30 -21.05
C LEU A 151 1.78 7.78 -22.35
N GLN A 152 2.61 8.81 -22.27
CA GLN A 152 3.34 9.38 -23.38
C GLN A 152 4.59 10.14 -22.89
N PHE A 153 5.56 10.32 -23.78
CA PHE A 153 6.78 11.06 -23.52
C PHE A 153 7.39 11.55 -24.83
N ASN A 154 8.30 12.54 -24.73
CA ASN A 154 9.18 12.97 -25.81
C ASN A 154 10.62 12.61 -25.47
N LEU A 155 11.48 12.57 -26.49
CA LEU A 155 12.91 12.39 -26.35
C LEU A 155 13.64 13.66 -26.80
N GLU A 156 14.62 14.10 -26.03
CA GLU A 156 15.57 15.14 -26.40
C GLU A 156 16.94 14.49 -26.53
N THR A 157 17.58 14.72 -27.67
CA THR A 157 18.86 14.09 -28.05
C THR A 157 20.02 15.09 -28.02
N ASP A 158 21.14 14.68 -27.46
CA ASP A 158 22.39 15.44 -27.45
C ASP A 158 23.26 14.98 -28.63
N ILE A 159 23.08 15.64 -29.77
CA ILE A 159 23.78 15.39 -31.05
C ILE A 159 24.53 16.63 -31.50
N ALA A 160 25.44 16.49 -32.48
CA ALA A 160 26.12 17.61 -33.10
C ALA A 160 25.12 18.62 -33.69
N SER A 161 25.41 19.91 -33.59
CA SER A 161 24.50 20.99 -34.03
C SER A 161 24.17 20.97 -35.55
N THR A 162 24.99 20.29 -36.34
CA THR A 162 24.82 20.10 -37.78
C THR A 162 24.21 18.76 -38.16
N ALA A 163 23.99 17.87 -37.15
CA ALA A 163 23.37 16.58 -37.35
C ALA A 163 21.82 16.68 -37.18
N SER A 164 21.12 15.70 -37.72
CA SER A 164 19.70 15.54 -37.55
C SER A 164 19.38 14.16 -36.97
N VAL A 165 18.21 14.04 -36.35
CA VAL A 165 17.72 12.77 -35.76
C VAL A 165 16.31 12.46 -36.23
N VAL A 166 16.03 11.18 -36.47
CA VAL A 166 14.70 10.66 -36.83
C VAL A 166 14.39 9.46 -35.94
N PRO A 167 13.22 9.44 -35.22
CA PRO A 167 12.25 10.52 -35.09
C PRO A 167 12.83 11.81 -34.48
N SER A 168 12.23 12.95 -34.79
CA SER A 168 12.68 14.26 -34.25
C SER A 168 12.33 14.38 -32.77
N ASN A 169 13.00 15.29 -32.06
CA ASN A 169 12.74 15.56 -30.63
C ASN A 169 11.29 15.99 -30.33
N ASP A 170 10.57 16.52 -31.32
CA ASP A 170 9.14 16.89 -31.17
C ASP A 170 8.18 15.71 -31.29
N THR A 171 8.70 14.51 -31.59
CA THR A 171 7.86 13.31 -31.74
C THR A 171 7.37 12.82 -30.38
N VAL A 172 6.04 12.75 -30.24
CA VAL A 172 5.39 12.17 -29.07
C VAL A 172 5.36 10.65 -29.19
N HIS A 173 5.92 9.97 -28.21
CA HIS A 173 5.90 8.51 -28.11
C HIS A 173 4.81 8.07 -27.14
N SER A 174 3.81 7.35 -27.64
CA SER A 174 2.75 6.73 -26.81
C SER A 174 3.28 5.49 -26.11
N MET A 175 2.88 5.30 -24.85
CA MET A 175 3.14 4.11 -24.03
C MET A 175 1.87 3.73 -23.26
N PRO A 176 0.91 3.01 -23.89
CA PRO A 176 -0.34 2.60 -23.27
C PRO A 176 -0.12 1.86 -21.93
N ALA A 177 -1.08 1.91 -21.02
CA ALA A 177 -0.95 1.36 -19.66
C ALA A 177 -0.60 -0.15 -19.62
N ASN A 178 -1.01 -0.90 -20.64
CA ASN A 178 -0.71 -2.33 -20.80
C ASN A 178 0.68 -2.62 -21.41
N GLU A 179 1.42 -1.58 -21.84
CA GLU A 179 2.77 -1.72 -22.39
C GLU A 179 3.80 -1.53 -21.27
N SER A 180 4.59 -2.55 -20.98
CA SER A 180 5.61 -2.53 -19.92
C SER A 180 6.96 -1.99 -20.39
N SER A 181 7.24 -2.07 -21.71
CA SER A 181 8.49 -1.60 -22.31
C SER A 181 8.27 -1.19 -23.74
N LYS A 182 9.06 -0.23 -24.22
CA LYS A 182 9.07 0.26 -25.59
C LYS A 182 10.49 0.51 -26.05
N SER A 183 10.87 -0.03 -27.22
CA SER A 183 12.14 0.25 -27.88
C SER A 183 11.94 1.29 -28.98
N ILE A 184 12.72 2.35 -28.95
CA ILE A 184 12.70 3.42 -29.92
C ILE A 184 14.04 3.43 -30.66
N THR A 185 13.96 3.33 -31.96
CA THR A 185 15.12 3.44 -32.84
C THR A 185 15.29 4.88 -33.27
N LEU A 186 16.48 5.46 -33.01
CA LEU A 186 16.88 6.80 -33.42
C LEU A 186 17.95 6.66 -34.49
N THR A 187 17.74 7.30 -35.62
CA THR A 187 18.76 7.40 -36.68
C THR A 187 19.32 8.82 -36.67
N VAL A 188 20.61 8.96 -36.30
CA VAL A 188 21.32 10.23 -36.36
C VAL A 188 22.05 10.31 -37.69
N THR A 189 21.81 11.38 -38.43
CA THR A 189 22.47 11.67 -39.71
C THR A 189 23.38 12.88 -39.55
N ALA A 190 24.67 12.67 -39.74
CA ALA A 190 25.67 13.72 -39.75
C ALA A 190 25.52 14.65 -40.99
N GLU A 191 26.22 15.76 -40.98
CA GLU A 191 26.19 16.76 -42.04
C GLU A 191 26.66 16.20 -43.41
N ASP A 192 27.59 15.25 -43.42
CA ASP A 192 28.09 14.57 -44.64
C ASP A 192 27.19 13.44 -45.15
N GLY A 193 26.07 13.15 -44.41
CA GLY A 193 25.14 12.07 -44.73
C GLY A 193 25.49 10.73 -44.05
N THR A 194 26.58 10.66 -43.29
CA THR A 194 26.89 9.46 -42.47
C THR A 194 25.80 9.23 -41.45
N THR A 195 25.34 7.99 -41.28
CA THR A 195 24.25 7.62 -40.35
C THR A 195 24.71 6.65 -39.30
N THR A 196 24.21 6.84 -38.07
CA THR A 196 24.35 5.88 -36.97
C THR A 196 22.98 5.62 -36.34
N VAL A 197 22.72 4.35 -36.04
CA VAL A 197 21.45 3.90 -35.45
C VAL A 197 21.67 3.63 -33.96
N TYR A 198 20.76 4.15 -33.15
CA TYR A 198 20.71 4.01 -31.69
C TYR A 198 19.39 3.42 -31.27
N THR A 199 19.39 2.71 -30.15
CA THR A 199 18.17 2.14 -29.57
C THR A 199 17.99 2.61 -28.13
N VAL A 200 16.87 3.25 -27.85
CA VAL A 200 16.45 3.66 -26.51
C VAL A 200 15.41 2.67 -26.00
N ASN A 201 15.73 1.91 -24.96
CA ASN A 201 14.81 1.00 -24.32
C ASN A 201 14.16 1.72 -23.13
N VAL A 202 12.88 2.05 -23.28
CA VAL A 202 12.06 2.69 -22.23
C VAL A 202 11.28 1.60 -21.51
N GLU A 203 11.44 1.51 -20.20
CA GLU A 203 10.76 0.52 -19.37
C GLU A 203 9.89 1.21 -18.33
N ARG A 204 8.66 0.71 -18.16
CA ARG A 204 7.76 1.18 -17.12
C ARG A 204 8.15 0.61 -15.77
N GLN A 205 8.25 1.46 -14.76
CA GLN A 205 8.43 1.01 -13.38
C GLN A 205 7.28 0.11 -12.96
N LYS A 206 7.60 -0.94 -12.21
CA LYS A 206 6.59 -1.84 -11.65
C LYS A 206 5.82 -1.14 -10.55
N SER A 207 4.50 -1.35 -10.52
CA SER A 207 3.64 -0.81 -9.47
C SER A 207 4.08 -1.29 -8.09
N SER A 208 4.19 -0.38 -7.13
CA SER A 208 4.40 -0.67 -5.71
C SER A 208 3.09 -0.67 -4.91
N ASN A 209 1.94 -0.50 -5.59
CA ASN A 209 0.66 -0.44 -4.93
C ASN A 209 0.21 -1.83 -4.45
N ALA A 210 0.33 -2.06 -3.15
CA ALA A 210 -0.14 -3.23 -2.43
C ALA A 210 -1.35 -2.89 -1.52
N ASN A 211 -2.11 -1.87 -1.87
CA ASN A 211 -3.28 -1.47 -1.09
C ASN A 211 -4.48 -2.37 -1.37
N LEU A 212 -5.34 -2.51 -0.34
CA LEU A 212 -6.70 -2.98 -0.51
C LEU A 212 -7.63 -1.80 -0.82
N SER A 213 -8.60 -2.02 -1.70
CA SER A 213 -9.73 -1.12 -1.92
C SER A 213 -10.92 -1.46 -1.01
N ASP A 214 -11.02 -2.72 -0.56
CA ASP A 214 -12.07 -3.18 0.36
C ASP A 214 -11.59 -4.37 1.19
N LEU A 215 -12.10 -4.46 2.43
CA LEU A 215 -11.84 -5.56 3.36
C LEU A 215 -13.12 -5.85 4.15
N LYS A 216 -13.64 -7.07 4.01
CA LYS A 216 -14.91 -7.50 4.59
C LYS A 216 -14.72 -8.64 5.56
N VAL A 217 -15.60 -8.66 6.55
CA VAL A 217 -15.81 -9.79 7.46
C VAL A 217 -17.28 -10.20 7.39
N ASN A 218 -17.54 -11.45 7.06
CA ASN A 218 -18.90 -12.00 6.89
C ASN A 218 -19.77 -11.16 5.92
N GLY A 219 -19.18 -10.71 4.81
CA GLY A 219 -19.85 -9.94 3.76
C GLY A 219 -20.04 -8.46 4.05
N GLN A 220 -19.62 -7.97 5.23
CA GLN A 220 -19.72 -6.56 5.61
C GLN A 220 -18.33 -5.91 5.60
N THR A 221 -18.21 -4.76 4.92
CA THR A 221 -16.98 -3.96 4.96
C THR A 221 -16.69 -3.52 6.39
N ILE A 222 -15.45 -3.67 6.83
CA ILE A 222 -15.01 -3.26 8.18
C ILE A 222 -15.24 -1.76 8.35
N GLU A 223 -15.90 -1.39 9.45
CA GLU A 223 -16.18 0.01 9.76
C GLU A 223 -14.89 0.82 9.86
N GLY A 224 -14.85 1.97 9.18
CA GLY A 224 -13.67 2.84 9.12
C GLY A 224 -12.53 2.23 8.30
N PHE A 225 -12.83 1.33 7.35
CA PHE A 225 -11.83 0.82 6.42
C PHE A 225 -11.16 1.98 5.67
N ASN A 226 -9.82 1.91 5.58
CA ASN A 226 -8.99 2.85 4.83
C ASN A 226 -7.74 2.11 4.34
N SER A 227 -7.39 2.26 3.08
CA SER A 227 -6.27 1.56 2.43
C SER A 227 -4.90 1.82 3.09
N SER A 228 -4.73 2.94 3.78
CA SER A 228 -3.50 3.26 4.52
C SER A 228 -3.44 2.64 5.92
N LYS A 229 -4.58 2.27 6.50
CA LYS A 229 -4.68 1.66 7.83
C LYS A 229 -4.48 0.15 7.72
N GLN A 230 -3.53 -0.38 8.44
CA GLN A 230 -3.14 -1.80 8.37
C GLN A 230 -3.67 -2.67 9.52
N THR A 231 -4.27 -2.08 10.54
CA THR A 231 -4.76 -2.83 11.72
C THR A 231 -6.17 -2.44 12.05
N TYR A 232 -7.03 -3.45 12.23
CA TYR A 232 -8.44 -3.30 12.55
C TYR A 232 -8.78 -4.16 13.75
N GLU A 233 -9.64 -3.65 14.63
CA GLU A 233 -10.22 -4.35 15.76
C GLU A 233 -11.72 -4.33 15.60
N ILE A 234 -12.33 -5.50 15.60
CA ILE A 234 -13.79 -5.68 15.47
C ILE A 234 -14.29 -6.70 16.48
N SER A 235 -15.57 -6.67 16.77
CA SER A 235 -16.23 -7.71 17.56
C SER A 235 -17.37 -8.34 16.77
N VAL A 236 -17.60 -9.62 17.01
CA VAL A 236 -18.72 -10.38 16.44
C VAL A 236 -19.57 -10.99 17.54
N PRO A 237 -20.88 -11.23 17.31
CA PRO A 237 -21.73 -11.95 18.26
C PRO A 237 -21.16 -13.33 18.61
N GLY A 238 -21.42 -13.80 19.84
CA GLY A 238 -20.94 -15.10 20.32
C GLY A 238 -21.51 -16.32 19.56
N THR A 239 -22.57 -16.12 18.78
CA THR A 239 -23.15 -17.12 17.89
C THR A 239 -22.35 -17.32 16.60
N ILE A 240 -21.43 -16.40 16.27
CA ILE A 240 -20.56 -16.48 15.13
C ILE A 240 -19.25 -17.17 15.55
N ASP A 241 -19.05 -18.39 15.14
CA ASP A 241 -17.87 -19.20 15.46
C ASP A 241 -16.81 -19.23 14.36
N LYS A 242 -17.12 -18.65 13.19
CA LYS A 242 -16.20 -18.55 12.04
C LYS A 242 -16.32 -17.19 11.36
N ALA A 243 -15.20 -16.68 10.85
CA ALA A 243 -15.13 -15.47 10.05
C ALA A 243 -14.81 -15.80 8.59
N LEU A 244 -15.65 -15.36 7.67
CA LEU A 244 -15.34 -15.30 6.25
C LEU A 244 -14.68 -13.95 5.96
N ILE A 245 -13.46 -13.98 5.43
CA ILE A 245 -12.72 -12.78 5.07
C ILE A 245 -12.74 -12.62 3.55
N GLU A 246 -13.12 -11.45 3.09
CA GLU A 246 -13.09 -11.06 1.69
C GLU A 246 -12.27 -9.78 1.56
N ALA A 247 -11.34 -9.75 0.61
CA ALA A 247 -10.49 -8.59 0.38
C ALA A 247 -10.38 -8.31 -1.11
N THR A 248 -10.34 -7.03 -1.48
CA THR A 248 -10.19 -6.59 -2.87
C THR A 248 -8.98 -5.67 -2.95
N VAL A 249 -8.06 -5.94 -3.87
CA VAL A 249 -6.89 -5.07 -4.11
C VAL A 249 -7.30 -3.80 -4.85
N GLU A 250 -6.57 -2.71 -4.62
CA GLU A 250 -6.78 -1.44 -5.33
C GLU A 250 -6.25 -1.52 -6.77
N ASP A 251 -5.08 -2.10 -6.97
CA ASP A 251 -4.48 -2.34 -8.30
C ASP A 251 -4.82 -3.78 -8.76
N THR A 252 -6.01 -3.94 -9.34
CA THR A 252 -6.58 -5.25 -9.69
C THR A 252 -5.80 -6.00 -10.76
N ASP A 253 -5.02 -5.29 -11.59
CA ASP A 253 -4.26 -5.88 -12.69
C ASP A 253 -2.86 -6.34 -12.26
N LYS A 254 -2.32 -5.78 -11.17
CA LYS A 254 -0.90 -5.91 -10.84
C LYS A 254 -0.61 -6.34 -9.41
N ALA A 255 -1.57 -6.20 -8.49
CA ALA A 255 -1.45 -6.66 -7.12
C ALA A 255 -2.19 -7.98 -6.89
N VAL A 256 -1.67 -8.81 -6.00
CA VAL A 256 -2.29 -10.10 -5.66
C VAL A 256 -2.35 -10.29 -4.14
N ILE A 257 -3.44 -10.88 -3.67
CA ILE A 257 -3.54 -11.33 -2.28
C ILE A 257 -2.83 -12.68 -2.20
N THR A 258 -1.85 -12.78 -1.31
CA THR A 258 -1.04 -14.00 -1.12
C THR A 258 -1.52 -14.87 0.03
N THR A 259 -2.36 -14.35 0.93
CA THR A 259 -3.03 -15.11 1.99
C THR A 259 -4.15 -15.96 1.37
N ASP A 260 -4.24 -17.22 1.76
CA ASP A 260 -5.37 -18.08 1.38
C ASP A 260 -6.62 -17.65 2.17
N LEU A 261 -7.59 -17.07 1.48
CA LEU A 261 -8.89 -16.63 2.01
C LEU A 261 -10.03 -17.58 1.58
N SER A 262 -9.72 -18.73 1.00
CA SER A 262 -10.74 -19.69 0.50
C SER A 262 -11.54 -20.35 1.63
N ASN A 263 -10.99 -20.40 2.85
CA ASN A 263 -11.59 -20.99 4.02
C ASN A 263 -12.03 -19.93 5.03
N GLN A 264 -13.03 -20.28 5.84
CA GLN A 264 -13.40 -19.50 7.01
C GLN A 264 -12.39 -19.72 8.13
N PHE A 265 -12.15 -18.69 8.94
CA PHE A 265 -11.27 -18.71 10.10
C PHE A 265 -12.08 -19.02 11.36
N ASP A 266 -11.69 -20.03 12.14
CA ASP A 266 -12.31 -20.35 13.42
C ASP A 266 -12.08 -19.22 14.43
N LEU A 267 -13.13 -18.87 15.19
CA LEU A 267 -13.11 -17.84 16.21
C LEU A 267 -13.29 -18.45 17.60
N GLU A 268 -12.28 -18.32 18.44
CA GLU A 268 -12.29 -18.78 19.81
C GLU A 268 -12.78 -17.68 20.76
N PHE A 269 -13.47 -18.07 21.85
CA PHE A 269 -13.79 -17.17 22.96
C PHE A 269 -12.53 -16.82 23.74
N ASP A 270 -12.54 -15.68 24.43
CA ASP A 270 -11.47 -15.21 25.32
C ASP A 270 -10.09 -15.09 24.65
N LYS A 271 -10.05 -15.11 23.33
CA LYS A 271 -8.83 -14.90 22.53
C LYS A 271 -9.00 -13.75 21.58
N GLN A 272 -7.92 -13.04 21.34
CA GLN A 272 -7.81 -12.11 20.25
C GLN A 272 -7.51 -12.91 18.98
N ASN A 273 -8.56 -13.21 18.20
CA ASN A 273 -8.44 -13.96 16.95
C ASN A 273 -7.76 -13.07 15.92
N LYS A 274 -6.48 -13.33 15.62
CA LYS A 274 -5.66 -12.56 14.69
C LYS A 274 -5.72 -13.18 13.30
N ILE A 275 -6.06 -12.38 12.29
CA ILE A 275 -6.06 -12.77 10.88
C ILE A 275 -5.18 -11.76 10.12
N GLU A 276 -4.24 -12.27 9.31
CA GLU A 276 -3.32 -11.46 8.51
C GLU A 276 -3.57 -11.69 7.02
N ILE A 277 -3.76 -10.59 6.30
CA ILE A 277 -3.98 -10.57 4.87
C ILE A 277 -2.77 -9.88 4.22
N SER A 278 -1.98 -10.61 3.46
CA SER A 278 -0.81 -10.11 2.76
C SER A 278 -1.14 -9.84 1.30
N VAL A 279 -0.83 -8.64 0.85
CA VAL A 279 -0.98 -8.18 -0.53
C VAL A 279 0.41 -7.95 -1.10
N GLN A 280 0.71 -8.55 -2.25
CA GLN A 280 1.96 -8.34 -2.98
C GLN A 280 1.72 -7.52 -4.24
N ALA A 281 2.42 -6.38 -4.36
CA ALA A 281 2.45 -5.55 -5.55
C ALA A 281 3.28 -6.17 -6.68
N GLU A 282 3.21 -5.59 -7.89
CA GLU A 282 3.97 -6.01 -9.06
C GLU A 282 5.49 -6.01 -8.83
N ASN A 283 6.00 -5.00 -8.11
CA ASN A 283 7.42 -4.87 -7.77
C ASN A 283 7.87 -5.77 -6.61
N LYS A 284 7.00 -6.66 -6.12
CA LYS A 284 7.21 -7.58 -5.00
C LYS A 284 7.17 -6.94 -3.61
N THR A 285 6.86 -5.67 -3.50
CA THR A 285 6.54 -5.05 -2.20
C THR A 285 5.33 -5.74 -1.60
N VAL A 286 5.41 -6.09 -0.30
CA VAL A 286 4.32 -6.72 0.43
C VAL A 286 3.78 -5.77 1.48
N LYS A 287 2.45 -5.67 1.56
CA LYS A 287 1.73 -4.97 2.61
C LYS A 287 0.81 -5.93 3.32
N THR A 288 0.83 -5.94 4.65
CA THR A 288 0.01 -6.84 5.47
C THR A 288 -1.03 -6.04 6.22
N TYR A 289 -2.28 -6.47 6.11
CA TYR A 289 -3.42 -5.99 6.90
C TYR A 289 -3.73 -7.00 7.98
N THR A 290 -3.94 -6.56 9.20
CA THR A 290 -4.23 -7.40 10.36
C THR A 290 -5.60 -7.07 10.91
N ILE A 291 -6.43 -8.09 11.08
CA ILE A 291 -7.74 -7.97 11.75
C ILE A 291 -7.64 -8.72 13.07
N TYR A 292 -8.01 -8.06 14.14
CA TYR A 292 -8.23 -8.67 15.46
C TYR A 292 -9.74 -8.79 15.68
N ILE A 293 -10.22 -10.01 15.77
CA ILE A 293 -11.66 -10.29 15.95
C ILE A 293 -11.90 -10.78 17.37
N THR A 294 -12.72 -10.06 18.13
CA THR A 294 -13.21 -10.50 19.44
C THR A 294 -14.56 -11.19 19.24
N ARG A 295 -14.65 -12.46 19.60
CA ARG A 295 -15.91 -13.17 19.67
C ARG A 295 -16.55 -12.91 21.03
N ASN A 296 -17.66 -12.16 21.06
CA ASN A 296 -18.38 -11.84 22.28
C ASN A 296 -18.98 -13.11 22.89
N HIS A 297 -19.10 -13.17 24.23
CA HIS A 297 -19.79 -14.24 24.90
C HIS A 297 -21.29 -14.24 24.55
N ARG A 298 -21.91 -15.41 24.58
CA ARG A 298 -23.36 -15.54 24.41
C ARG A 298 -24.05 -15.07 25.69
N GLN A 299 -25.17 -14.38 25.54
CA GLN A 299 -25.89 -13.72 26.62
C GLN A 299 -27.32 -14.28 26.81
N ASP A 300 -27.66 -15.40 26.17
CA ASP A 300 -28.98 -16.02 26.31
C ASP A 300 -29.07 -16.71 27.65
N ILE A 301 -30.03 -16.26 28.48
CA ILE A 301 -30.35 -16.74 29.83
C ILE A 301 -31.74 -17.37 29.90
N THR A 302 -32.32 -17.65 28.72
CA THR A 302 -33.65 -18.21 28.63
C THR A 302 -33.65 -19.76 28.71
N LEU A 303 -34.76 -20.33 29.18
CA LEU A 303 -34.98 -21.77 29.17
C LEU A 303 -35.70 -22.20 27.89
N LYS A 304 -35.27 -23.33 27.35
CA LYS A 304 -35.93 -24.06 26.29
C LYS A 304 -37.08 -24.92 26.88
N ASP A 305 -36.87 -25.49 28.08
CA ASP A 305 -37.83 -26.34 28.76
C ASP A 305 -37.56 -26.33 30.26
N LEU A 306 -38.65 -26.49 31.04
CA LEU A 306 -38.62 -26.66 32.50
C LEU A 306 -39.57 -27.78 32.87
N THR A 307 -39.01 -28.91 33.31
CA THR A 307 -39.81 -30.11 33.65
C THR A 307 -39.77 -30.39 35.13
N ILE A 308 -40.89 -30.96 35.62
CA ILE A 308 -41.02 -31.47 36.98
C ILE A 308 -41.41 -32.94 36.89
N ASN A 309 -40.61 -33.83 37.49
CA ASN A 309 -40.72 -35.25 37.39
C ASN A 309 -40.92 -35.79 35.98
N GLY A 310 -40.19 -35.15 34.98
CA GLY A 310 -40.20 -35.53 33.59
C GLY A 310 -41.36 -34.97 32.75
N VAL A 311 -42.20 -34.10 33.32
CA VAL A 311 -43.31 -33.45 32.62
C VAL A 311 -43.06 -31.94 32.56
N THR A 312 -43.14 -31.34 31.37
CA THR A 312 -43.02 -29.89 31.21
C THR A 312 -44.10 -29.20 32.07
N ILE A 313 -43.67 -28.17 32.81
CA ILE A 313 -44.56 -27.40 33.67
C ILE A 313 -45.66 -26.74 32.83
N SER A 314 -46.90 -26.77 33.31
CA SER A 314 -48.00 -26.15 32.58
C SER A 314 -47.76 -24.65 32.40
N ASP A 315 -48.15 -24.12 31.23
CA ASP A 315 -47.97 -22.73 30.84
C ASP A 315 -46.50 -22.27 30.77
N PHE A 316 -45.58 -23.24 30.54
CA PHE A 316 -44.18 -22.88 30.31
C PHE A 316 -44.03 -21.98 29.08
N THR A 317 -43.35 -20.86 29.28
CA THR A 317 -42.78 -20.03 28.21
C THR A 317 -41.43 -19.52 28.66
N SER A 318 -40.51 -19.33 27.72
CA SER A 318 -39.14 -18.83 28.00
C SER A 318 -39.09 -17.42 28.59
N THR A 319 -40.21 -16.70 28.58
CA THR A 319 -40.37 -15.33 29.08
C THR A 319 -41.16 -15.24 30.39
N LYS A 320 -41.60 -16.36 30.94
CA LYS A 320 -42.34 -16.40 32.20
C LYS A 320 -41.41 -16.83 33.34
N ASP A 321 -41.31 -16.01 34.36
CA ASP A 321 -40.33 -16.13 35.44
C ASP A 321 -40.86 -16.88 36.65
N GLU A 322 -42.18 -16.89 36.85
CA GLU A 322 -42.82 -17.47 38.05
C GLU A 322 -43.88 -18.48 37.64
N TYR A 323 -43.83 -19.62 38.29
CA TYR A 323 -44.75 -20.74 38.09
C TYR A 323 -45.33 -21.19 39.42
N THR A 324 -46.64 -21.53 39.44
CA THR A 324 -47.29 -22.04 40.63
C THR A 324 -47.81 -23.45 40.35
N LEU A 325 -47.36 -24.42 41.14
CA LEU A 325 -47.86 -25.82 41.08
C LEU A 325 -49.10 -26.02 41.93
N SER A 326 -49.89 -26.99 41.52
CA SER A 326 -50.96 -27.51 42.39
C SER A 326 -50.37 -28.03 43.70
N GLU A 327 -51.11 -27.89 44.74
CA GLU A 327 -50.73 -28.39 46.08
C GLU A 327 -50.39 -29.90 46.07
N LEU A 328 -49.17 -30.19 46.57
CA LEU A 328 -48.61 -31.55 46.59
C LEU A 328 -49.20 -32.38 47.79
N PRO A 329 -49.39 -33.69 47.61
CA PRO A 329 -49.67 -34.57 48.67
C PRO A 329 -48.62 -34.54 49.80
N TYR A 330 -49.01 -34.80 51.05
CA TYR A 330 -48.13 -34.77 52.22
C TYR A 330 -46.88 -35.69 52.09
N ASN A 331 -47.01 -36.78 51.31
CA ASN A 331 -45.96 -37.79 51.11
C ASN A 331 -45.02 -37.46 49.96
N THR A 332 -45.17 -36.31 49.33
CA THR A 332 -44.24 -35.84 48.28
C THR A 332 -43.12 -35.09 48.95
N HIS A 333 -41.97 -35.74 49.16
CA HIS A 333 -40.85 -35.15 49.90
C HIS A 333 -39.80 -34.50 49.02
N GLN A 334 -39.84 -34.75 47.72
CA GLN A 334 -38.91 -34.20 46.74
C GLN A 334 -39.53 -34.09 45.34
N LEU A 335 -39.05 -33.16 44.55
CA LEU A 335 -39.33 -33.01 43.12
C LEU A 335 -38.04 -33.15 42.33
N ASN A 336 -38.07 -33.82 41.19
CA ASN A 336 -36.98 -33.82 40.23
C ASN A 336 -37.27 -32.71 39.20
N ILE A 337 -36.51 -31.63 39.30
CA ILE A 337 -36.65 -30.47 38.43
C ILE A 337 -35.52 -30.50 37.42
N VAL A 338 -35.87 -30.39 36.15
CA VAL A 338 -34.85 -30.30 35.07
C VAL A 338 -35.12 -29.03 34.26
N ALA A 339 -34.19 -28.10 34.35
CA ALA A 339 -34.17 -26.88 33.53
C ALA A 339 -33.25 -27.11 32.34
N THR A 340 -33.71 -26.81 31.14
CA THR A 340 -32.91 -26.92 29.91
C THR A 340 -32.73 -25.53 29.32
N PRO A 341 -31.53 -24.93 29.40
CA PRO A 341 -31.25 -23.63 28.76
C PRO A 341 -31.40 -23.69 27.24
N ASN A 342 -31.76 -22.57 26.62
CA ASN A 342 -31.72 -22.41 25.16
C ASN A 342 -30.30 -22.40 24.61
N ASP A 343 -29.38 -21.70 25.28
CA ASP A 343 -27.95 -21.69 24.92
C ASP A 343 -27.26 -22.89 25.62
N GLU A 344 -26.60 -23.71 24.80
CA GLU A 344 -25.83 -24.87 25.29
C GLU A 344 -24.63 -24.52 26.16
N LEU A 345 -24.13 -23.24 26.05
CA LEU A 345 -23.03 -22.72 26.86
C LEU A 345 -23.52 -22.04 28.15
N ALA A 346 -24.83 -21.85 28.31
CA ALA A 346 -25.39 -21.36 29.56
C ALA A 346 -25.28 -22.43 30.66
N THR A 347 -25.03 -21.99 31.88
CA THR A 347 -24.99 -22.85 33.07
C THR A 347 -26.19 -22.58 33.95
N LYS A 348 -26.48 -23.49 34.86
CA LYS A 348 -27.66 -23.38 35.74
C LYS A 348 -27.39 -23.93 37.12
N THR A 349 -28.17 -23.46 38.08
CA THR A 349 -28.18 -23.93 39.45
C THR A 349 -29.63 -24.03 39.96
N GLY A 350 -29.87 -24.78 41.06
CA GLY A 350 -31.19 -24.88 41.71
C GLY A 350 -32.09 -25.96 41.14
N ASP A 351 -31.72 -26.63 40.05
CA ASP A 351 -32.41 -27.79 39.49
C ASP A 351 -31.90 -29.12 40.07
N GLY A 352 -32.48 -30.23 39.66
CA GLY A 352 -32.17 -31.57 40.14
C GLY A 352 -33.20 -32.07 41.15
N LEU A 353 -32.80 -32.92 42.10
CA LEU A 353 -33.66 -33.44 43.19
C LEU A 353 -33.76 -32.39 44.31
N VAL A 354 -34.85 -31.66 44.33
CA VAL A 354 -35.16 -30.62 45.33
C VAL A 354 -36.02 -31.12 46.42
N ARG A 355 -35.63 -30.99 47.69
CA ARG A 355 -36.41 -31.35 48.87
C ARG A 355 -37.55 -30.35 49.06
N ILE A 356 -38.78 -30.89 49.32
CA ILE A 356 -40.00 -30.10 49.58
C ILE A 356 -40.36 -30.17 51.05
N ASN A 357 -40.35 -29.05 51.71
CA ASN A 357 -40.82 -28.93 53.11
C ASN A 357 -42.34 -28.86 53.17
N THR A 358 -42.91 -29.13 54.34
CA THR A 358 -44.32 -28.97 54.57
C THR A 358 -44.72 -27.49 54.50
N GLY A 359 -45.82 -27.17 53.85
CA GLY A 359 -46.28 -25.81 53.59
C GLY A 359 -45.65 -25.25 52.32
N ASN A 360 -45.51 -23.94 52.22
CA ASN A 360 -45.03 -23.23 51.03
C ASN A 360 -43.50 -23.37 50.81
N ASN A 361 -43.15 -23.62 49.60
CA ASN A 361 -41.74 -23.66 49.13
C ASN A 361 -41.61 -22.82 47.89
N ASP A 362 -40.55 -22.00 47.82
CA ASP A 362 -40.11 -21.26 46.65
C ASP A 362 -38.79 -21.88 46.17
N ILE A 363 -38.82 -22.40 44.95
CA ILE A 363 -37.65 -23.06 44.33
C ILE A 363 -37.14 -22.14 43.23
N THR A 364 -35.94 -21.63 43.41
CA THR A 364 -35.30 -20.76 42.41
C THR A 364 -34.33 -21.56 41.56
N ILE A 365 -34.49 -21.47 40.27
CA ILE A 365 -33.54 -21.96 39.26
C ILE A 365 -32.87 -20.73 38.64
N THR A 366 -31.56 -20.59 38.82
CA THR A 366 -30.80 -19.51 38.24
C THR A 366 -30.10 -20.02 36.99
N VAL A 367 -30.31 -19.34 35.83
CA VAL A 367 -29.65 -19.59 34.57
C VAL A 367 -28.62 -18.48 34.35
N TYR A 368 -27.36 -18.85 34.18
CA TYR A 368 -26.26 -17.94 33.91
C TYR A 368 -25.90 -17.99 32.43
N ALA A 369 -25.71 -16.84 31.79
CA ALA A 369 -25.19 -16.77 30.46
C ALA A 369 -23.75 -17.33 30.37
N HIS A 370 -23.23 -17.47 29.15
CA HIS A 370 -21.86 -17.95 28.95
C HIS A 370 -20.81 -17.07 29.65
N ASP A 371 -21.01 -15.75 29.74
CA ASP A 371 -20.10 -14.84 30.43
C ASP A 371 -20.31 -14.82 31.97
N THR A 372 -21.24 -15.60 32.47
CA THR A 372 -21.58 -15.74 33.90
C THR A 372 -21.92 -14.46 34.66
N SER A 373 -21.70 -13.28 34.05
CA SER A 373 -22.06 -11.98 34.66
C SER A 373 -23.55 -11.66 34.54
N ILE A 374 -24.21 -12.29 33.57
CA ILE A 374 -25.64 -12.12 33.28
C ILE A 374 -26.34 -13.38 33.72
N TYR A 375 -27.39 -13.25 34.53
CA TYR A 375 -28.22 -14.38 35.00
C TYR A 375 -29.67 -13.99 35.04
N HIS A 376 -30.53 -15.02 35.13
CA HIS A 376 -31.98 -14.89 35.27
C HIS A 376 -32.52 -15.96 36.21
N ASP A 377 -33.46 -15.59 37.06
CA ASP A 377 -34.08 -16.49 38.01
C ASP A 377 -35.50 -16.88 37.56
N TYR A 378 -35.76 -18.18 37.58
CA TYR A 378 -37.08 -18.78 37.43
C TYR A 378 -37.52 -19.31 38.76
N VAL A 379 -38.70 -18.92 39.24
CA VAL A 379 -39.19 -19.29 40.56
C VAL A 379 -40.40 -20.22 40.45
N ILE A 380 -40.36 -21.35 41.15
CA ILE A 380 -41.46 -22.31 41.23
C ILE A 380 -42.04 -22.27 42.65
N HIS A 381 -43.26 -21.78 42.75
CA HIS A 381 -44.06 -21.80 44.01
C HIS A 381 -44.79 -23.09 44.14
N VAL A 382 -44.61 -23.83 45.25
CA VAL A 382 -45.26 -25.08 45.49
C VAL A 382 -45.57 -25.20 46.95
N SER A 383 -46.80 -25.65 47.28
CA SER A 383 -47.18 -26.02 48.67
C SER A 383 -47.31 -27.53 48.81
N ARG A 384 -46.91 -28.04 49.95
CA ARG A 384 -47.10 -29.45 50.32
C ARG A 384 -48.02 -29.51 51.52
N LYS A 385 -49.05 -30.36 51.39
CA LYS A 385 -50.03 -30.60 52.49
C LYS A 385 -49.35 -31.01 53.78
N LEU A 386 -49.95 -30.59 54.88
CA LEU A 386 -49.65 -31.18 56.17
C LEU A 386 -50.12 -32.67 56.17
N ASN A 387 -49.34 -33.46 56.82
CA ASN A 387 -49.82 -34.83 57.04
C ASN A 387 -51.04 -34.83 57.98
N ASP A 388 -52.19 -35.31 57.52
CA ASP A 388 -53.40 -35.46 58.24
C ASP A 388 -53.63 -36.91 58.73
N ASP A 389 -52.66 -37.82 58.43
CA ASP A 389 -52.74 -39.22 58.93
C ASP A 389 -52.23 -39.29 60.35
N ALA A 390 -53.16 -39.44 61.23
CA ALA A 390 -52.93 -39.69 62.64
C ALA A 390 -52.94 -41.22 62.99
N GLY A 391 -52.76 -42.02 61.95
CA GLY A 391 -52.79 -43.49 62.12
C GLY A 391 -51.56 -44.03 62.84
N ILE A 392 -51.79 -45.05 63.60
CA ILE A 392 -50.72 -45.80 64.29
C ILE A 392 -50.36 -47.04 63.47
N LYS A 393 -49.08 -47.17 63.13
CA LYS A 393 -48.53 -48.31 62.39
C LYS A 393 -48.29 -49.50 63.29
N GLU A 394 -47.78 -49.23 64.47
CA GLU A 394 -47.47 -50.28 65.47
C GLU A 394 -47.41 -49.70 66.89
N ILE A 395 -47.88 -50.45 67.85
CA ILE A 395 -47.64 -50.19 69.27
C ILE A 395 -46.90 -51.40 69.84
N SER A 396 -45.92 -51.17 70.65
CA SER A 396 -45.29 -52.23 71.44
C SER A 396 -45.08 -51.76 72.91
N LEU A 397 -45.19 -52.65 73.82
CA LEU A 397 -44.97 -52.39 75.21
C LEU A 397 -43.97 -53.42 75.79
N SER A 398 -42.86 -52.92 76.31
CA SER A 398 -41.79 -53.77 76.81
C SER A 398 -41.32 -54.82 75.75
N GLY A 399 -41.29 -54.48 74.51
CA GLY A 399 -40.92 -55.37 73.38
C GLY A 399 -42.03 -56.29 72.89
N ASN A 400 -43.19 -56.28 73.49
CA ASN A 400 -44.33 -57.08 73.07
C ASN A 400 -45.26 -56.25 72.19
N LYS A 401 -45.61 -56.79 71.04
CA LYS A 401 -46.39 -56.07 70.01
C LYS A 401 -47.89 -56.10 70.42
N ALA A 402 -48.50 -54.95 70.35
CA ALA A 402 -49.94 -54.82 70.55
C ALA A 402 -50.69 -55.17 69.25
N THR A 403 -51.88 -55.82 69.44
CA THR A 403 -52.78 -56.14 68.35
C THR A 403 -53.99 -55.21 68.40
N TYR A 404 -54.34 -54.64 67.26
CA TYR A 404 -55.53 -53.80 67.17
C TYR A 404 -56.77 -54.63 67.04
N ASN A 405 -57.71 -54.47 68.01
CA ASN A 405 -58.96 -55.08 67.96
C ASN A 405 -60.02 -54.15 67.34
N SER A 406 -60.43 -54.48 66.11
CA SER A 406 -61.36 -53.65 65.33
C SER A 406 -62.73 -53.54 65.89
N SER A 407 -63.17 -54.53 66.68
CA SER A 407 -64.46 -54.54 67.32
C SER A 407 -64.53 -53.63 68.56
N THR A 408 -63.45 -53.59 69.31
CA THR A 408 -63.34 -52.73 70.49
C THR A 408 -62.69 -51.39 70.22
N LYS A 409 -62.10 -51.28 69.05
CA LYS A 409 -61.26 -50.10 68.62
C LYS A 409 -60.13 -49.82 69.62
N LYS A 410 -59.54 -50.85 70.19
CA LYS A 410 -58.46 -50.76 71.17
C LYS A 410 -57.28 -51.60 70.74
N TYR A 411 -56.05 -51.16 71.13
CA TYR A 411 -54.86 -51.98 71.04
C TYR A 411 -54.75 -52.83 72.31
N GLU A 412 -54.54 -54.12 72.15
CA GLU A 412 -54.40 -55.10 73.23
C GLU A 412 -53.00 -55.70 73.12
N VAL A 413 -52.27 -55.74 74.27
CA VAL A 413 -50.96 -56.35 74.37
C VAL A 413 -50.88 -57.30 75.54
N THR A 414 -50.37 -58.49 75.34
CA THR A 414 -50.09 -59.43 76.41
C THR A 414 -48.60 -59.40 76.72
N VAL A 415 -48.27 -59.12 77.94
CA VAL A 415 -46.93 -59.16 78.45
C VAL A 415 -46.66 -60.42 79.22
N PRO A 416 -45.44 -60.98 79.27
CA PRO A 416 -45.06 -62.11 80.07
C PRO A 416 -45.27 -61.85 81.54
N ASN A 417 -45.60 -62.95 82.35
CA ASN A 417 -45.93 -62.87 83.77
C ASN A 417 -44.77 -62.38 84.66
N ASN A 418 -43.53 -62.31 84.13
CA ASN A 418 -42.38 -61.78 84.84
C ASN A 418 -42.25 -60.26 84.71
N ILE A 419 -43.17 -59.61 84.00
CA ILE A 419 -43.25 -58.14 83.92
C ILE A 419 -44.29 -57.71 85.00
N GLU A 420 -43.77 -57.29 86.12
CA GLU A 420 -44.56 -56.86 87.26
C GLU A 420 -45.03 -55.41 87.19
N GLU A 421 -44.26 -54.58 86.38
CA GLU A 421 -44.55 -53.16 86.26
C GLU A 421 -44.37 -52.69 84.85
N VAL A 422 -45.25 -51.88 84.32
CA VAL A 422 -45.14 -51.20 83.01
C VAL A 422 -45.31 -49.71 83.19
N ASN A 423 -44.40 -48.96 82.57
CA ASN A 423 -44.46 -47.51 82.60
C ASN A 423 -44.39 -46.93 81.20
N ALA A 424 -44.60 -45.63 81.04
CA ALA A 424 -44.68 -44.95 79.76
C ALA A 424 -43.37 -45.04 78.94
N SER A 425 -42.24 -45.27 79.61
CA SER A 425 -40.94 -45.43 78.91
C SER A 425 -40.78 -46.73 78.17
N ASN A 426 -41.64 -47.73 78.51
CA ASN A 426 -41.66 -49.04 77.88
C ASN A 426 -42.60 -49.09 76.66
N LEU A 427 -43.37 -48.04 76.44
CA LEU A 427 -44.32 -47.94 75.34
C LEU A 427 -43.61 -47.30 74.10
N ILE A 428 -43.61 -48.04 73.02
CA ILE A 428 -43.15 -47.55 71.72
C ILE A 428 -44.34 -47.45 70.77
N VAL A 429 -44.60 -46.26 70.27
CA VAL A 429 -45.66 -46.00 69.28
C VAL A 429 -45.03 -45.58 68.00
N ASN A 430 -45.14 -46.39 66.95
CA ASN A 430 -44.71 -46.07 65.59
C ASN A 430 -45.94 -45.59 64.82
N VAL A 431 -45.88 -44.39 64.34
CA VAL A 431 -46.97 -43.80 63.51
C VAL A 431 -46.77 -44.15 62.03
N ASN A 432 -47.82 -44.06 61.24
CA ASN A 432 -47.82 -44.46 59.83
C ASN A 432 -46.78 -43.70 58.94
N ASP A 433 -46.51 -42.46 59.25
CA ASP A 433 -45.49 -41.66 58.49
C ASP A 433 -44.34 -41.22 59.43
N PRO A 434 -43.20 -41.85 59.33
CA PRO A 434 -42.03 -41.63 60.22
C PRO A 434 -41.22 -40.37 59.95
N ILE A 435 -41.68 -39.44 59.11
CA ILE A 435 -40.86 -38.26 58.78
C ILE A 435 -40.82 -37.32 59.95
N THR A 436 -39.60 -37.22 60.46
CA THR A 436 -39.06 -36.32 61.50
C THR A 436 -39.94 -36.18 62.81
N SER A 437 -39.30 -36.42 63.90
CA SER A 437 -39.82 -36.31 65.24
C SER A 437 -40.38 -34.96 65.71
N SER A 438 -40.19 -33.89 64.85
CA SER A 438 -40.69 -32.56 65.17
C SER A 438 -42.20 -32.37 64.93
N ASP A 439 -42.73 -33.09 63.94
CA ASP A 439 -44.07 -32.82 63.42
C ASP A 439 -45.13 -33.75 64.04
N LYS A 440 -44.74 -34.78 64.80
CA LYS A 440 -45.61 -35.76 65.37
C LYS A 440 -45.37 -35.90 66.86
N LYS A 441 -46.35 -35.51 67.66
CA LYS A 441 -46.33 -35.69 69.09
C LYS A 441 -47.34 -36.76 69.44
N ALA A 442 -46.90 -37.90 69.95
CA ALA A 442 -47.74 -38.83 70.70
C ALA A 442 -47.63 -38.48 72.17
N THR A 443 -48.73 -38.13 72.80
CA THR A 443 -48.77 -37.87 74.25
C THR A 443 -49.35 -39.10 74.90
N VAL A 444 -48.60 -39.66 75.82
CA VAL A 444 -49.09 -40.73 76.71
C VAL A 444 -49.63 -40.07 77.98
N ALA A 445 -50.93 -40.23 78.27
CA ALA A 445 -51.57 -39.68 79.45
C ALA A 445 -51.55 -40.71 80.58
#